data_9fc7971b83def2f929ab5ad23c18d055
#
_entry.id   9fc7971b83def2f929ab5ad23c18d055
#
_cell.length_a   1.000
_cell.length_b   1.000
_cell.length_c   1.000
_cell.angle_alpha   90.00
_cell.angle_beta   90.00
_cell.angle_gamma   90.00
#
_symmetry.space_group_name_H-M   'P 1'
#
loop_
_entity.id
_entity.type
_entity.pdbx_description
1 polymer ?
#
loop_
_entity_poly.entity_id
_entity_poly.type
_entity_poly.pdbx_seq_one_letter_code
_entity_poly.pdbx_strand_id
1 'polypeptide(L)'
;MIKLKIKYGNSQTDIRFPCTEKEMNAALERIHAEDVTPLELYVSEVIFPEELGCLQDRFVNLDEVNFLGKRMDSFFGDEEYQFYEAMKLEGFDTLPDLINLSFNLNRYPLIQDIGDMGKIGREYLLTVNGCIPAHDEDDPKYAQLGRELIQSGNGIFTEHGM
;
A
#
# COMPACT_ATOMS: atom_id res chain seq x y z
N MET A 1 6.56 7.58 -2.44
CA MET A 1 8.02 7.70 -2.09
C MET A 1 8.30 6.97 -0.79
N ILE A 2 9.37 6.13 -0.74
CA ILE A 2 9.80 5.41 0.47
C ILE A 2 11.17 5.95 0.90
N LYS A 3 11.39 6.21 2.18
CA LYS A 3 12.69 6.63 2.73
C LYS A 3 13.08 5.74 3.89
N LEU A 4 14.21 5.06 3.75
CA LEU A 4 14.75 4.12 4.73
C LEU A 4 16.13 4.57 5.21
N LYS A 5 16.47 4.21 6.43
CA LYS A 5 17.83 4.21 6.94
C LYS A 5 18.36 2.77 6.89
N ILE A 6 19.35 2.54 6.05
CA ILE A 6 19.97 1.23 5.85
C ILE A 6 21.31 1.16 6.58
N LYS A 7 21.67 -0.04 7.02
CA LYS A 7 22.88 -0.30 7.81
C LYS A 7 23.65 -1.48 7.25
N TYR A 8 24.97 -1.32 7.22
CA TYR A 8 25.91 -2.40 6.95
C TYR A 8 27.12 -2.29 7.89
N GLY A 9 27.37 -3.34 8.67
CA GLY A 9 28.36 -3.29 9.74
C GLY A 9 28.06 -2.18 10.75
N ASN A 10 29.00 -1.24 10.93
CA ASN A 10 28.85 -0.08 11.82
C ASN A 10 28.43 1.20 11.07
N SER A 11 28.30 1.15 9.75
CA SER A 11 27.93 2.30 8.91
C SER A 11 26.45 2.30 8.61
N GLN A 12 25.86 3.50 8.45
CA GLN A 12 24.46 3.67 8.08
C GLN A 12 24.29 4.88 7.17
N THR A 13 23.27 4.85 6.32
CA THR A 13 22.91 5.96 5.44
C THR A 13 21.41 5.97 5.15
N ASP A 14 20.89 7.14 4.84
CA ASP A 14 19.52 7.28 4.33
C ASP A 14 19.49 7.03 2.82
N ILE A 15 18.45 6.35 2.36
CA ILE A 15 18.17 6.14 0.95
C ILE A 15 16.69 6.40 0.67
N ARG A 16 16.38 6.97 -0.51
CA ARG A 16 15.01 7.22 -0.97
C ARG A 16 14.70 6.33 -2.15
N PHE A 17 13.47 5.84 -2.20
CA PHE A 17 12.95 5.02 -3.30
C PHE A 17 11.65 5.63 -3.85
N PRO A 18 11.44 5.57 -5.18
CA PRO A 18 12.34 4.97 -6.14
C PRO A 18 13.61 5.81 -6.34
N CYS A 19 14.71 5.13 -6.66
CA CYS A 19 15.97 5.76 -6.98
C CYS A 19 16.58 5.16 -8.26
N THR A 20 17.52 5.88 -8.83
CA THR A 20 18.34 5.40 -9.95
C THR A 20 19.44 4.46 -9.43
N GLU A 21 20.01 3.64 -10.33
CA GLU A 21 21.16 2.81 -10.02
C GLU A 21 22.36 3.62 -9.49
N LYS A 22 22.58 4.81 -10.05
CA LYS A 22 23.65 5.72 -9.60
C LYS A 22 23.42 6.19 -8.14
N GLU A 23 22.19 6.52 -7.78
CA GLU A 23 21.84 6.93 -6.41
C GLU A 23 21.95 5.76 -5.45
N MET A 24 21.53 4.56 -5.87
CA MET A 24 21.69 3.32 -5.12
C MET A 24 23.16 3.07 -4.82
N ASN A 25 24.00 3.05 -5.86
CA ASN A 25 25.44 2.81 -5.71
C ASN A 25 26.10 3.86 -4.82
N ALA A 26 25.75 5.13 -4.95
CA ALA A 26 26.26 6.19 -4.08
C ALA A 26 25.85 6.02 -2.61
N ALA A 27 24.69 5.42 -2.33
CA ALA A 27 24.29 5.08 -0.96
C ALA A 27 25.08 3.89 -0.42
N LEU A 28 25.32 2.86 -1.24
CA LEU A 28 26.10 1.67 -0.88
C LEU A 28 27.56 2.02 -0.60
N GLU A 29 28.18 2.89 -1.43
CA GLU A 29 29.54 3.39 -1.21
C GLU A 29 29.72 4.06 0.16
N ARG A 30 28.72 4.83 0.62
CA ARG A 30 28.78 5.51 1.92
C ARG A 30 28.86 4.56 3.11
N ILE A 31 28.39 3.35 2.95
CA ILE A 31 28.36 2.33 4.03
C ILE A 31 29.27 1.15 3.73
N HIS A 32 30.07 1.22 2.65
CA HIS A 32 31.02 0.19 2.22
C HIS A 32 30.34 -1.17 1.93
N ALA A 33 29.20 -1.12 1.21
CA ALA A 33 28.38 -2.28 0.87
C ALA A 33 28.28 -2.54 -0.64
N GLU A 34 29.26 -2.10 -1.43
CA GLU A 34 29.25 -2.18 -2.91
C GLU A 34 29.27 -3.62 -3.42
N ASP A 35 29.89 -4.54 -2.65
CA ASP A 35 30.07 -5.95 -3.05
C ASP A 35 28.97 -6.88 -2.47
N VAL A 36 27.93 -6.31 -1.84
CA VAL A 36 26.85 -7.12 -1.23
C VAL A 36 25.98 -7.75 -2.31
N THR A 37 25.93 -9.08 -2.32
CA THR A 37 25.11 -9.87 -3.24
C THR A 37 24.54 -11.11 -2.54
N PRO A 38 23.21 -11.34 -2.53
CA PRO A 38 22.15 -10.45 -3.04
C PRO A 38 22.13 -9.10 -2.32
N LEU A 39 21.50 -8.08 -2.92
CA LEU A 39 21.44 -6.71 -2.37
C LEU A 39 20.45 -6.61 -1.18
N GLU A 40 20.72 -7.42 -0.15
CA GLU A 40 19.95 -7.47 1.09
C GLU A 40 20.67 -6.69 2.19
N LEU A 41 20.02 -5.62 2.68
CA LEU A 41 20.56 -4.78 3.73
C LEU A 41 19.57 -4.62 4.88
N TYR A 42 20.14 -4.42 6.07
CA TYR A 42 19.35 -4.21 7.28
C TYR A 42 18.75 -2.81 7.30
N VAL A 43 17.43 -2.74 7.50
CA VAL A 43 16.70 -1.49 7.68
C VAL A 43 16.68 -1.17 9.18
N SER A 44 17.43 -0.15 9.60
CA SER A 44 17.45 0.28 10.99
C SER A 44 16.32 1.24 11.35
N GLU A 45 15.73 1.90 10.35
CA GLU A 45 14.62 2.83 10.55
C GLU A 45 13.84 3.01 9.24
N VAL A 46 12.52 2.99 9.33
CA VAL A 46 11.62 3.46 8.26
C VAL A 46 11.31 4.92 8.54
N ILE A 47 11.87 5.83 7.73
CA ILE A 47 11.73 7.27 7.92
C ILE A 47 10.40 7.76 7.35
N PHE A 48 9.97 7.16 6.23
CA PHE A 48 8.72 7.49 5.54
C PHE A 48 8.37 6.41 4.49
N PRO A 49 7.11 6.07 4.30
CA PRO A 49 5.96 6.40 5.16
C PRO A 49 5.95 5.50 6.42
N GLU A 50 5.33 6.00 7.50
CA GLU A 50 5.26 5.28 8.80
C GLU A 50 4.53 3.93 8.69
N GLU A 51 3.57 3.83 7.77
CA GLU A 51 2.78 2.62 7.50
C GLU A 51 3.64 1.43 7.09
N LEU A 52 4.80 1.68 6.46
CA LEU A 52 5.77 0.64 6.10
C LEU A 52 6.71 0.26 7.25
N GLY A 53 6.37 0.63 8.49
CA GLY A 53 7.13 0.26 9.70
C GLY A 53 7.39 -1.23 9.86
N CYS A 54 6.61 -2.09 9.21
CA CYS A 54 6.84 -3.53 9.13
C CYS A 54 8.19 -3.92 8.51
N LEU A 55 8.80 -3.04 7.72
CA LEU A 55 10.11 -3.26 7.11
C LEU A 55 11.28 -2.90 8.05
N GLN A 56 11.00 -2.24 9.19
CA GLN A 56 12.03 -1.88 10.16
C GLN A 56 12.55 -3.12 10.89
N ASP A 57 13.82 -3.06 11.29
CA ASP A 57 14.53 -4.13 11.99
C ASP A 57 14.61 -5.46 11.22
N ARG A 58 14.58 -5.38 9.88
CA ARG A 58 14.63 -6.54 8.97
C ARG A 58 15.70 -6.33 7.90
N PHE A 59 16.14 -7.45 7.33
CA PHE A 59 16.88 -7.45 6.06
C PHE A 59 15.88 -7.39 4.92
N VAL A 60 16.12 -6.48 3.98
CA VAL A 60 15.26 -6.30 2.80
C VAL A 60 16.14 -6.25 1.54
N ASN A 61 15.59 -6.75 0.44
CA ASN A 61 16.21 -6.58 -0.87
C ASN A 61 15.92 -5.17 -1.40
N LEU A 62 16.94 -4.37 -1.63
CA LEU A 62 16.78 -2.96 -2.04
C LEU A 62 16.21 -2.81 -3.45
N ASP A 63 16.42 -3.78 -4.35
CA ASP A 63 15.79 -3.77 -5.68
C ASP A 63 14.28 -3.98 -5.58
N GLU A 64 13.84 -4.86 -4.67
CA GLU A 64 12.42 -5.06 -4.39
C GLU A 64 11.79 -3.81 -3.75
N VAL A 65 12.48 -3.15 -2.81
CA VAL A 65 12.03 -1.87 -2.25
C VAL A 65 11.93 -0.81 -3.34
N ASN A 66 12.91 -0.75 -4.24
CA ASN A 66 12.91 0.18 -5.35
C ASN A 66 11.74 -0.09 -6.33
N PHE A 67 11.44 -1.36 -6.55
CA PHE A 67 10.30 -1.78 -7.35
C PHE A 67 8.98 -1.37 -6.68
N LEU A 68 8.80 -1.64 -5.38
CA LEU A 68 7.63 -1.20 -4.62
C LEU A 68 7.48 0.32 -4.66
N GLY A 69 8.58 1.07 -4.46
CA GLY A 69 8.59 2.53 -4.54
C GLY A 69 8.09 3.04 -5.90
N LYS A 70 8.56 2.45 -7.00
CA LYS A 70 8.08 2.79 -8.36
C LYS A 70 6.59 2.49 -8.53
N ARG A 71 6.14 1.36 -7.98
CA ARG A 71 4.73 0.98 -8.05
C ARG A 71 3.85 1.95 -7.25
N MET A 72 4.25 2.32 -6.03
CA MET A 72 3.55 3.29 -5.20
C MET A 72 3.51 4.69 -5.83
N ASP A 73 4.58 5.12 -6.50
CA ASP A 73 4.58 6.41 -7.22
C ASP A 73 3.61 6.42 -8.41
N SER A 74 3.16 5.26 -8.88
CA SER A 74 2.13 5.12 -9.92
C SER A 74 0.70 5.07 -9.40
N PHE A 75 0.50 5.11 -8.09
CA PHE A 75 -0.83 5.12 -7.50
C PHE A 75 -1.60 6.38 -7.88
N PHE A 76 -2.87 6.21 -8.15
CA PHE A 76 -3.76 7.29 -8.57
C PHE A 76 -4.95 7.43 -7.61
N GLY A 77 -5.34 8.67 -7.33
CA GLY A 77 -6.46 8.96 -6.43
C GLY A 77 -6.20 8.40 -5.02
N ASP A 78 -7.10 7.55 -4.56
CA ASP A 78 -7.09 7.01 -3.19
C ASP A 78 -6.36 5.67 -3.06
N GLU A 79 -5.69 5.19 -4.12
CA GLU A 79 -4.98 3.89 -4.12
C GLU A 79 -3.92 3.79 -3.02
N GLU A 80 -3.32 4.91 -2.61
CA GLU A 80 -2.33 4.91 -1.52
C GLU A 80 -2.99 4.59 -0.17
N TYR A 81 -4.13 5.21 0.14
CA TYR A 81 -4.90 4.87 1.35
C TYR A 81 -5.43 3.45 1.29
N GLN A 82 -5.97 3.04 0.15
CA GLN A 82 -6.44 1.69 -0.09
C GLN A 82 -5.33 0.65 0.15
N PHE A 83 -4.11 0.92 -0.30
CA PHE A 83 -2.96 0.07 -0.09
C PHE A 83 -2.63 -0.09 1.41
N TYR A 84 -2.56 1.00 2.16
CA TYR A 84 -2.24 0.93 3.58
C TYR A 84 -3.35 0.27 4.41
N GLU A 85 -4.61 0.56 4.10
CA GLU A 85 -5.73 -0.06 4.81
C GLU A 85 -5.83 -1.57 4.49
N ALA A 86 -5.64 -1.97 3.24
CA ALA A 86 -5.59 -3.38 2.87
C ALA A 86 -4.39 -4.12 3.51
N MET A 87 -3.23 -3.47 3.58
CA MET A 87 -2.04 -4.00 4.25
C MET A 87 -2.32 -4.28 5.73
N LYS A 88 -2.94 -3.33 6.45
CA LYS A 88 -3.33 -3.48 7.86
C LYS A 88 -4.36 -4.58 8.04
N LEU A 89 -5.37 -4.63 7.18
CA LEU A 89 -6.46 -5.60 7.21
C LEU A 89 -5.96 -7.04 7.09
N GLU A 90 -5.08 -7.29 6.12
CA GLU A 90 -4.53 -8.62 5.85
C GLU A 90 -3.34 -8.99 6.74
N GLY A 91 -2.78 -8.00 7.44
CA GLY A 91 -1.56 -8.18 8.25
C GLY A 91 -0.33 -8.46 7.40
N PHE A 92 -0.28 -7.93 6.17
CA PHE A 92 0.88 -8.08 5.30
C PHE A 92 2.07 -7.29 5.83
N ASP A 93 3.19 -7.96 6.03
CA ASP A 93 4.38 -7.40 6.63
C ASP A 93 5.69 -7.74 5.88
N THR A 94 5.59 -8.44 4.75
CA THR A 94 6.75 -8.79 3.92
C THR A 94 6.75 -8.04 2.58
N LEU A 95 7.94 -7.75 2.03
CA LEU A 95 8.05 -7.08 0.72
C LEU A 95 7.30 -7.81 -0.41
N PRO A 96 7.40 -9.14 -0.56
CA PRO A 96 6.63 -9.86 -1.57
C PRO A 96 5.11 -9.67 -1.42
N ASP A 97 4.58 -9.68 -0.18
CA ASP A 97 3.15 -9.45 0.06
C ASP A 97 2.75 -8.02 -0.30
N LEU A 98 3.56 -7.02 0.08
CA LEU A 98 3.33 -5.62 -0.25
C LEU A 98 3.39 -5.37 -1.76
N ILE A 99 4.35 -5.98 -2.46
CA ILE A 99 4.43 -5.90 -3.92
C ILE A 99 3.18 -6.54 -4.54
N ASN A 100 2.80 -7.74 -4.12
CA ASN A 100 1.61 -8.42 -4.63
C ASN A 100 0.34 -7.62 -4.36
N LEU A 101 0.19 -7.07 -3.16
CA LEU A 101 -0.95 -6.20 -2.80
C LEU A 101 -1.05 -5.01 -3.75
N SER A 102 0.07 -4.34 -4.06
CA SER A 102 0.08 -3.16 -4.93
C SER A 102 -0.50 -3.41 -6.33
N PHE A 103 -0.56 -4.65 -6.80
CA PHE A 103 -1.18 -5.06 -8.07
C PHE A 103 -2.62 -5.58 -7.91
N ASN A 104 -3.10 -5.74 -6.69
CA ASN A 104 -4.39 -6.36 -6.39
C ASN A 104 -5.32 -5.43 -5.58
N LEU A 105 -5.11 -4.12 -5.62
CA LEU A 105 -5.91 -3.14 -4.88
C LEU A 105 -7.40 -3.18 -5.24
N ASN A 106 -7.72 -3.57 -6.47
CA ASN A 106 -9.10 -3.75 -6.91
C ASN A 106 -9.90 -4.80 -6.10
N ARG A 107 -9.23 -5.62 -5.29
CA ARG A 107 -9.88 -6.57 -4.36
C ARG A 107 -10.26 -5.94 -3.01
N TYR A 108 -9.79 -4.74 -2.75
CA TYR A 108 -9.95 -4.03 -1.48
C TYR A 108 -10.56 -2.63 -1.74
N PRO A 109 -11.82 -2.55 -2.20
CA PRO A 109 -12.43 -1.26 -2.47
C PRO A 109 -12.49 -0.42 -1.20
N LEU A 110 -12.06 0.84 -1.29
CA LEU A 110 -12.15 1.80 -0.20
C LEU A 110 -13.31 2.76 -0.47
N ILE A 111 -14.35 2.71 0.37
CA ILE A 111 -15.52 3.57 0.28
C ILE A 111 -15.38 4.68 1.32
N GLN A 112 -15.02 5.88 0.86
CA GLN A 112 -14.72 7.00 1.77
C GLN A 112 -15.96 7.64 2.38
N ASP A 113 -17.05 7.75 1.62
CA ASP A 113 -18.28 8.39 2.07
C ASP A 113 -19.24 7.39 2.71
N ILE A 114 -18.96 7.02 3.95
CA ILE A 114 -19.75 6.06 4.72
C ILE A 114 -21.10 6.64 5.23
N GLY A 115 -21.34 7.94 5.06
CA GLY A 115 -22.63 8.58 5.40
C GLY A 115 -23.70 8.33 4.35
N ASP A 116 -23.34 8.05 3.10
CA ASP A 116 -24.26 7.78 2.00
C ASP A 116 -24.41 6.27 1.74
N MET A 117 -25.50 5.71 2.28
CA MET A 117 -25.80 4.29 2.10
C MET A 117 -26.00 3.89 0.63
N GLY A 118 -26.52 4.80 -0.20
CA GLY A 118 -26.69 4.58 -1.63
C GLY A 118 -25.35 4.46 -2.33
N LYS A 119 -24.41 5.32 -1.96
CA LYS A 119 -23.04 5.28 -2.49
C LYS A 119 -22.33 3.99 -2.08
N ILE A 120 -22.42 3.58 -0.80
CA ILE A 120 -21.83 2.33 -0.32
C ILE A 120 -22.34 1.13 -1.13
N GLY A 121 -23.65 0.98 -1.27
CA GLY A 121 -24.24 -0.15 -2.00
C GLY A 121 -23.86 -0.13 -3.48
N ARG A 122 -23.78 1.05 -4.11
CA ARG A 122 -23.40 1.21 -5.50
C ARG A 122 -21.95 0.86 -5.76
N GLU A 123 -21.03 1.38 -4.95
CA GLU A 123 -19.59 1.08 -5.05
C GLU A 123 -19.30 -0.41 -4.84
N TYR A 124 -19.98 -1.02 -3.88
CA TYR A 124 -19.90 -2.47 -3.69
C TYR A 124 -20.32 -3.25 -4.93
N LEU A 125 -21.48 -2.92 -5.52
CA LEU A 125 -21.95 -3.61 -6.73
C LEU A 125 -21.05 -3.34 -7.92
N LEU A 126 -20.51 -2.14 -8.05
CA LEU A 126 -19.55 -1.81 -9.09
C LEU A 126 -18.29 -2.69 -8.98
N THR A 127 -17.80 -2.91 -7.75
CA THR A 127 -16.65 -3.79 -7.49
C THR A 127 -16.95 -5.25 -7.82
N VAL A 128 -18.13 -5.74 -7.41
CA VAL A 128 -18.51 -7.16 -7.62
C VAL A 128 -18.87 -7.46 -9.06
N ASN A 129 -19.60 -6.56 -9.73
CA ASN A 129 -20.17 -6.78 -11.07
C ASN A 129 -19.37 -6.11 -12.19
N GLY A 130 -18.42 -5.22 -11.85
CA GLY A 130 -17.66 -4.42 -12.81
C GLY A 130 -18.45 -3.31 -13.52
N CYS A 131 -19.77 -3.27 -13.37
CA CYS A 131 -20.62 -2.21 -13.93
C CYS A 131 -21.96 -2.13 -13.20
N ILE A 132 -22.58 -0.95 -13.27
CA ILE A 132 -23.97 -0.68 -12.89
C ILE A 132 -24.67 0.03 -14.06
N PRO A 133 -25.99 -0.24 -14.30
CA PRO A 133 -26.74 0.46 -15.33
C PRO A 133 -26.84 1.97 -15.03
N ALA A 134 -26.52 2.83 -16.01
CA ALA A 134 -26.48 4.28 -15.85
C ALA A 134 -27.83 4.93 -15.46
N HIS A 135 -28.95 4.26 -15.74
CA HIS A 135 -30.29 4.75 -15.41
C HIS A 135 -30.76 4.37 -13.99
N ASP A 136 -29.96 3.62 -13.25
CA ASP A 136 -30.28 3.11 -11.92
C ASP A 136 -29.53 3.86 -10.80
N GLU A 137 -28.88 4.99 -11.08
CA GLU A 137 -27.98 5.67 -10.13
C GLU A 137 -28.65 6.01 -8.78
N ASP A 138 -29.93 6.36 -8.79
CA ASP A 138 -30.69 6.74 -7.59
C ASP A 138 -31.64 5.63 -7.11
N ASP A 139 -31.47 4.38 -7.53
CA ASP A 139 -32.35 3.28 -7.12
C ASP A 139 -32.23 3.03 -5.61
N PRO A 140 -33.37 3.06 -4.87
CA PRO A 140 -33.39 2.79 -3.42
C PRO A 140 -32.76 1.46 -3.00
N LYS A 141 -32.64 0.50 -3.91
CA LYS A 141 -31.96 -0.80 -3.68
C LYS A 141 -30.52 -0.63 -3.22
N TYR A 142 -29.82 0.41 -3.73
CA TYR A 142 -28.42 0.66 -3.34
C TYR A 142 -28.33 1.10 -1.88
N ALA A 143 -29.25 1.98 -1.44
CA ALA A 143 -29.27 2.40 -0.04
C ALA A 143 -29.67 1.26 0.92
N GLN A 144 -30.52 0.35 0.46
CA GLN A 144 -30.83 -0.87 1.22
C GLN A 144 -29.60 -1.78 1.32
N LEU A 145 -28.94 -2.05 0.20
CA LEU A 145 -27.71 -2.87 0.16
C LEU A 145 -26.62 -2.27 1.04
N GLY A 146 -26.37 -0.96 0.98
CA GLY A 146 -25.39 -0.29 1.83
C GLY A 146 -25.68 -0.48 3.33
N ARG A 147 -26.94 -0.37 3.76
CA ARG A 147 -27.33 -0.68 5.15
C ARG A 147 -27.09 -2.13 5.52
N GLU A 148 -27.41 -3.07 4.64
CA GLU A 148 -27.18 -4.50 4.85
C GLU A 148 -25.69 -4.83 4.98
N LEU A 149 -24.83 -4.23 4.15
CA LEU A 149 -23.39 -4.40 4.23
C LEU A 149 -22.83 -3.93 5.57
N ILE A 150 -23.22 -2.75 6.02
CA ILE A 150 -22.79 -2.22 7.33
C ILE A 150 -23.31 -3.11 8.48
N GLN A 151 -24.57 -3.51 8.44
CA GLN A 151 -25.17 -4.35 9.51
C GLN A 151 -24.60 -5.75 9.56
N SER A 152 -24.24 -6.32 8.43
CA SER A 152 -23.65 -7.67 8.35
C SER A 152 -22.17 -7.72 8.74
N GLY A 153 -21.50 -6.55 8.89
CA GLY A 153 -20.08 -6.46 9.19
C GLY A 153 -19.18 -6.91 8.01
N ASN A 154 -19.71 -6.85 6.79
CA ASN A 154 -18.94 -7.22 5.57
C ASN A 154 -17.96 -6.15 5.12
N GLY A 155 -17.80 -5.06 5.88
CA GLY A 155 -16.81 -4.02 5.68
C GLY A 155 -16.09 -3.70 6.98
N ILE A 156 -14.88 -3.22 6.91
CA ILE A 156 -14.10 -2.75 8.06
C ILE A 156 -14.04 -1.23 8.02
N PHE A 157 -14.41 -0.59 9.12
CA PHE A 157 -14.31 0.85 9.27
C PHE A 157 -12.87 1.24 9.60
N THR A 158 -12.33 2.16 8.83
CA THR A 158 -11.01 2.74 9.03
C THR A 158 -11.13 4.27 9.13
N GLU A 159 -10.05 4.94 9.44
CA GLU A 159 -10.00 6.41 9.44
C GLU A 159 -10.18 7.03 8.04
N HIS A 160 -10.00 6.23 6.99
CA HIS A 160 -10.11 6.66 5.59
C HIS A 160 -11.42 6.22 4.92
N GLY A 161 -12.26 5.39 5.58
CA GLY A 161 -13.51 4.89 5.03
C GLY A 161 -13.85 3.47 5.49
N MET A 162 -14.55 2.72 4.61
CA MET A 162 -14.92 1.31 4.82
C MET A 162 -14.41 0.46 3.67
#